data_13ecb8df45fa40916b7eeb9d515bc130
#
_entry.id   13ecb8df45fa40916b7eeb9d515bc130
#
_cell.length_a   1.000
_cell.length_b   1.000
_cell.length_c   1.000
_cell.angle_alpha   90.00
_cell.angle_beta   90.00
_cell.angle_gamma   90.00
#
_symmetry.space_group_name_H-M   'P 1'
#
loop_
_entity.id
_entity.type
_entity.pdbx_description
1 polymer ?
#
loop_
_entity_poly.entity_id
_entity_poly.type
_entity_poly.pdbx_seq_one_letter_code
_entity_poly.pdbx_strand_id
1 'polypeptide(L)'
;MNTNLKNKSIISLLIAMFMLAPLCNANAQSVDDEFGIWTTVEASKKINKEFKIVGDAEFRTYDFVNNVERAAIGVKVEYKILKWLKTNVGYSFMYTHKPEEKSLKDPVYDEEGNFAGNEYNIDNDYWVIRNRAYATISGEYKVGRFEFGLRERLQYTHTAKATTTETKYRYDMGADPLLSTEDNTWIPTTGEEIKEPKHNLTLRSRLSVKYDIPNCKVNPFASVELYSRLDKWKGCDKLRYRIGASYKINKDNSISLYYLYQDANDDDEPKGHAIGLEYSIDL
;
A
#
# COMPACT_ATOMS: atom_id res chain seq x y z
N MET A 1 13.57 -41.08 0.59
CA MET A 1 12.11 -41.02 0.78
C MET A 1 11.61 -39.88 1.71
N ASN A 2 12.48 -38.97 2.20
CA ASN A 2 12.08 -37.97 3.23
C ASN A 2 11.93 -36.52 2.76
N THR A 3 12.25 -36.18 1.53
CA THR A 3 12.15 -34.80 1.04
C THR A 3 10.71 -34.36 0.73
N ASN A 4 9.88 -35.28 0.25
CA ASN A 4 8.47 -34.99 -0.07
C ASN A 4 7.59 -34.74 1.18
N LEU A 5 7.89 -35.38 2.32
CA LEU A 5 7.16 -35.16 3.58
C LEU A 5 7.52 -33.79 4.17
N LYS A 6 8.80 -33.41 4.20
CA LYS A 6 9.24 -32.09 4.69
C LYS A 6 8.64 -30.95 3.86
N ASN A 7 8.58 -31.11 2.54
CA ASN A 7 7.98 -30.11 1.66
C ASN A 7 6.47 -29.95 1.89
N LYS A 8 5.73 -31.04 2.11
CA LYS A 8 4.30 -31.00 2.43
C LYS A 8 4.04 -30.29 3.76
N SER A 9 4.84 -30.57 4.79
CA SER A 9 4.70 -29.92 6.11
C SER A 9 4.96 -28.41 6.06
N ILE A 10 5.96 -27.94 5.28
CA ILE A 10 6.24 -26.51 5.16
C ILE A 10 5.14 -25.80 4.33
N ILE A 11 4.64 -26.43 3.28
CA ILE A 11 3.50 -25.89 2.50
C ILE A 11 2.27 -25.79 3.39
N SER A 12 1.97 -26.83 4.20
CA SER A 12 0.87 -26.79 5.16
C SER A 12 1.05 -25.70 6.21
N LEU A 13 2.27 -25.46 6.68
CA LEU A 13 2.56 -24.36 7.62
C LEU A 13 2.33 -22.99 6.99
N LEU A 14 2.75 -22.76 5.75
CA LEU A 14 2.51 -21.52 5.03
C LEU A 14 1.01 -21.28 4.77
N ILE A 15 0.27 -22.32 4.41
CA ILE A 15 -1.19 -22.28 4.26
C ILE A 15 -1.86 -21.98 5.61
N ALA A 16 -1.41 -22.60 6.70
CA ALA A 16 -1.92 -22.34 8.04
C ALA A 16 -1.63 -20.89 8.49
N MET A 17 -0.46 -20.34 8.18
CA MET A 17 -0.15 -18.92 8.42
C MET A 17 -1.08 -17.98 7.63
N PHE A 18 -1.40 -18.31 6.38
CA PHE A 18 -2.35 -17.56 5.59
C PHE A 18 -3.79 -17.63 6.16
N MET A 19 -4.20 -18.81 6.64
CA MET A 19 -5.50 -19.00 7.27
C MET A 19 -5.64 -18.30 8.64
N LEU A 20 -4.51 -17.96 9.28
CA LEU A 20 -4.49 -17.16 10.51
C LEU A 20 -4.62 -15.66 10.25
N ALA A 21 -4.52 -15.22 8.98
CA ALA A 21 -4.81 -13.84 8.62
C ALA A 21 -6.31 -13.57 8.87
N PRO A 22 -6.67 -12.55 9.65
CA PRO A 22 -8.05 -12.25 9.95
C PRO A 22 -8.80 -11.92 8.64
N LEU A 23 -9.98 -12.53 8.47
CA LEU A 23 -10.86 -12.22 7.35
C LEU A 23 -11.32 -10.76 7.48
N CYS A 24 -11.10 -9.99 6.45
CA CYS A 24 -11.58 -8.60 6.40
C CYS A 24 -13.10 -8.56 6.33
N ASN A 25 -13.71 -7.91 7.28
CA ASN A 25 -15.08 -7.42 7.11
C ASN A 25 -14.96 -6.06 6.39
N ALA A 26 -15.08 -6.08 5.08
CA ALA A 26 -15.13 -4.88 4.25
C ALA A 26 -16.49 -4.20 4.44
N ASN A 27 -16.59 -3.26 5.35
CA ASN A 27 -17.70 -2.32 5.38
C ASN A 27 -17.35 -1.19 4.41
N ALA A 28 -17.93 -1.23 3.23
CA ALA A 28 -17.77 -0.20 2.22
C ALA A 28 -18.43 1.10 2.68
N GLN A 29 -17.64 2.02 3.19
CA GLN A 29 -17.99 3.43 3.23
C GLN A 29 -17.57 4.04 1.89
N SER A 30 -18.50 4.67 1.19
CA SER A 30 -18.29 5.29 -0.12
C SER A 30 -17.42 6.55 0.04
N VAL A 31 -16.12 6.36 -0.06
CA VAL A 31 -15.17 7.41 -0.44
C VAL A 31 -14.98 7.25 -1.95
N ASP A 32 -14.94 8.34 -2.70
CA ASP A 32 -14.71 8.30 -4.15
C ASP A 32 -13.47 7.47 -4.45
N ASP A 33 -13.62 6.43 -5.30
CA ASP A 33 -12.55 5.52 -5.64
C ASP A 33 -11.49 6.28 -6.46
N GLU A 34 -10.30 6.46 -5.90
CA GLU A 34 -9.19 7.12 -6.61
C GLU A 34 -8.61 6.21 -7.69
N PHE A 35 -8.22 6.80 -8.83
CA PHE A 35 -7.53 6.10 -9.89
C PHE A 35 -6.12 6.67 -10.07
N GLY A 36 -5.11 5.78 -10.15
CA GLY A 36 -3.72 6.19 -10.28
C GLY A 36 -2.90 5.32 -11.23
N ILE A 37 -1.67 5.76 -11.49
CA ILE A 37 -0.67 5.01 -12.25
C ILE A 37 0.51 4.69 -11.34
N TRP A 38 0.88 3.40 -11.28
CA TRP A 38 1.99 2.91 -10.48
C TRP A 38 3.08 2.35 -11.38
N THR A 39 4.26 2.94 -11.30
CA THR A 39 5.41 2.49 -12.09
C THR A 39 6.49 1.98 -11.16
N THR A 40 7.06 0.81 -11.48
CA THR A 40 8.17 0.23 -10.72
C THR A 40 9.26 -0.24 -11.68
N VAL A 41 10.51 0.07 -11.36
CA VAL A 41 11.68 -0.48 -12.01
C VAL A 41 12.46 -1.28 -10.99
N GLU A 42 12.74 -2.55 -11.30
CA GLU A 42 13.51 -3.44 -10.45
C GLU A 42 14.78 -3.89 -11.20
N ALA A 43 15.95 -3.70 -10.59
CA ALA A 43 17.22 -4.21 -11.08
C ALA A 43 17.78 -5.24 -10.09
N SER A 44 18.23 -6.38 -10.59
CA SER A 44 18.69 -7.45 -9.75
C SER A 44 20.03 -8.01 -10.20
N LYS A 45 20.87 -8.42 -9.25
CA LYS A 45 22.17 -9.03 -9.50
C LYS A 45 22.38 -10.26 -8.63
N LYS A 46 22.65 -11.39 -9.27
CA LYS A 46 23.06 -12.61 -8.58
C LYS A 46 24.49 -12.48 -8.09
N ILE A 47 24.70 -12.64 -6.80
CA ILE A 47 26.04 -12.66 -6.18
C ILE A 47 26.61 -14.08 -6.25
N ASN A 48 25.76 -15.06 -5.99
CA ASN A 48 26.08 -16.50 -6.13
C ASN A 48 24.81 -17.32 -6.38
N LYS A 49 24.83 -18.63 -6.19
CA LYS A 49 23.69 -19.53 -6.42
C LYS A 49 22.53 -19.33 -5.45
N GLU A 50 22.80 -18.77 -4.28
CA GLU A 50 21.83 -18.61 -3.21
C GLU A 50 21.47 -17.14 -2.96
N PHE A 51 22.41 -16.20 -3.14
CA PHE A 51 22.23 -14.79 -2.83
C PHE A 51 22.02 -13.93 -4.09
N LYS A 52 21.01 -13.06 -4.01
CA LYS A 52 20.68 -12.06 -5.03
C LYS A 52 20.46 -10.71 -4.33
N ILE A 53 21.03 -9.64 -4.85
CA ILE A 53 20.71 -8.27 -4.44
C ILE A 53 19.74 -7.70 -5.45
N VAL A 54 18.75 -6.95 -4.96
CA VAL A 54 17.73 -6.33 -5.79
C VAL A 54 17.54 -4.90 -5.31
N GLY A 55 17.63 -3.95 -6.24
CA GLY A 55 17.26 -2.56 -6.05
C GLY A 55 15.96 -2.26 -6.79
N ASP A 56 15.12 -1.42 -6.25
CA ASP A 56 13.88 -0.99 -6.89
C ASP A 56 13.67 0.52 -6.76
N ALA A 57 12.99 1.09 -7.75
CA ALA A 57 12.46 2.44 -7.71
C ALA A 57 10.98 2.39 -8.06
N GLU A 58 10.16 3.09 -7.28
CA GLU A 58 8.71 3.14 -7.43
C GLU A 58 8.26 4.60 -7.56
N PHE A 59 7.34 4.84 -8.49
CA PHE A 59 6.66 6.11 -8.65
C PHE A 59 5.16 5.85 -8.79
N ARG A 60 4.36 6.61 -8.03
CA ARG A 60 2.90 6.49 -8.04
C ARG A 60 2.25 7.83 -8.18
N THR A 61 1.14 7.84 -8.88
CA THR A 61 0.24 8.99 -8.99
C THR A 61 -1.14 8.63 -8.45
N TYR A 62 -1.93 9.63 -8.16
CA TYR A 62 -3.37 9.56 -7.91
C TYR A 62 -4.07 10.65 -8.74
N ASP A 63 -5.40 10.67 -8.72
CA ASP A 63 -6.17 11.54 -9.60
C ASP A 63 -5.66 11.44 -11.05
N PHE A 64 -5.62 10.20 -11.56
CA PHE A 64 -5.01 9.80 -12.81
C PHE A 64 -3.49 10.03 -12.80
N VAL A 65 -3.03 11.13 -13.34
CA VAL A 65 -1.61 11.53 -13.37
C VAL A 65 -1.40 12.94 -12.84
N ASN A 66 -2.47 13.61 -12.39
CA ASN A 66 -2.42 15.01 -12.00
C ASN A 66 -1.59 15.23 -10.74
N ASN A 67 -1.63 14.26 -9.83
CA ASN A 67 -0.98 14.37 -8.53
C ASN A 67 -0.02 13.20 -8.28
N VAL A 68 1.13 13.51 -7.70
CA VAL A 68 2.11 12.50 -7.28
C VAL A 68 1.72 11.98 -5.89
N GLU A 69 1.49 10.67 -5.76
CA GLU A 69 1.25 10.01 -4.47
C GLU A 69 2.57 9.73 -3.74
N ARG A 70 3.56 9.14 -4.48
CA ARG A 70 4.78 8.66 -3.85
C ARG A 70 5.91 8.46 -4.85
N ALA A 71 7.10 8.79 -4.40
CA ALA A 71 8.36 8.31 -4.96
C ALA A 71 9.07 7.46 -3.90
N ALA A 72 9.64 6.31 -4.30
CA ALA A 72 10.35 5.43 -3.38
C ALA A 72 11.54 4.76 -4.06
N ILE A 73 12.55 4.48 -3.24
CA ILE A 73 13.69 3.63 -3.62
C ILE A 73 13.85 2.52 -2.57
N GLY A 74 14.22 1.34 -3.02
CA GLY A 74 14.36 0.19 -2.16
C GLY A 74 15.58 -0.67 -2.48
N VAL A 75 16.03 -1.42 -1.49
CA VAL A 75 17.04 -2.45 -1.66
C VAL A 75 16.67 -3.67 -0.82
N LYS A 76 16.88 -4.85 -1.37
CA LYS A 76 16.69 -6.11 -0.66
C LYS A 76 17.78 -7.12 -0.99
N VAL A 77 18.09 -7.96 -0.03
CA VAL A 77 18.93 -9.15 -0.21
C VAL A 77 18.03 -10.37 -0.14
N GLU A 78 18.00 -11.14 -1.21
CA GLU A 78 17.25 -12.37 -1.32
C GLU A 78 18.20 -13.56 -1.07
N TYR A 79 17.74 -14.53 -0.27
CA TYR A 79 18.40 -15.79 -0.03
C TYR A 79 17.50 -16.94 -0.46
N LYS A 80 18.01 -17.81 -1.31
CA LYS A 80 17.33 -19.00 -1.80
C LYS A 80 17.56 -20.17 -0.86
N ILE A 81 16.58 -20.48 -0.03
CA ILE A 81 16.65 -21.59 0.94
C ILE A 81 16.52 -22.93 0.20
N LEU A 82 15.53 -23.04 -0.71
CA LEU A 82 15.26 -24.22 -1.53
C LEU A 82 14.90 -23.75 -2.94
N LYS A 83 14.78 -24.66 -3.90
CA LYS A 83 14.39 -24.31 -5.27
C LYS A 83 13.03 -23.60 -5.33
N TRP A 84 12.15 -23.88 -4.39
CA TRP A 84 10.78 -23.37 -4.32
C TRP A 84 10.56 -22.39 -3.15
N LEU A 85 11.56 -22.18 -2.26
CA LEU A 85 11.45 -21.36 -1.05
C LEU A 85 12.58 -20.33 -1.00
N LYS A 86 12.19 -19.06 -0.85
CA LYS A 86 13.10 -17.92 -0.76
C LYS A 86 12.75 -17.07 0.46
N THR A 87 13.74 -16.39 1.00
CA THR A 87 13.54 -15.35 2.00
C THR A 87 14.28 -14.09 1.57
N ASN A 88 13.84 -12.93 2.03
CA ASN A 88 14.58 -11.69 1.84
C ASN A 88 14.38 -10.76 3.02
N VAL A 89 15.36 -9.88 3.21
CA VAL A 89 15.27 -8.71 4.06
C VAL A 89 15.53 -7.49 3.20
N GLY A 90 14.83 -6.40 3.47
CA GLY A 90 14.94 -5.22 2.66
C GLY A 90 14.56 -3.95 3.40
N TYR A 91 14.90 -2.85 2.77
CA TYR A 91 14.59 -1.52 3.23
C TYR A 91 14.11 -0.66 2.07
N SER A 92 13.15 0.23 2.33
CA SER A 92 12.65 1.21 1.36
C SER A 92 12.55 2.58 2.01
N PHE A 93 13.10 3.57 1.33
CA PHE A 93 12.90 4.98 1.60
C PHE A 93 11.77 5.49 0.70
N MET A 94 10.81 6.20 1.27
CA MET A 94 9.64 6.69 0.55
C MET A 94 9.41 8.15 0.88
N TYR A 95 9.14 8.94 -0.14
CA TYR A 95 8.65 10.31 -0.04
C TYR A 95 7.20 10.29 -0.51
N THR A 96 6.28 10.54 0.41
CA THR A 96 4.84 10.33 0.21
C THR A 96 4.11 11.65 0.37
N HIS A 97 3.26 11.97 -0.57
CA HIS A 97 2.31 13.08 -0.51
C HIS A 97 1.08 12.66 0.31
N LYS A 98 0.64 13.53 1.18
CA LYS A 98 -0.63 13.43 1.87
C LYS A 98 -1.52 14.55 1.34
N PRO A 99 -2.66 14.21 0.68
CA PRO A 99 -3.58 15.21 0.18
C PRO A 99 -4.23 16.00 1.31
N GLU A 100 -4.86 17.11 0.95
CA GLU A 100 -5.69 17.87 1.86
C GLU A 100 -6.76 16.98 2.51
N GLU A 101 -6.94 17.13 3.81
CA GLU A 101 -7.89 16.33 4.59
C GLU A 101 -8.85 17.22 5.38
N LYS A 102 -10.16 17.01 5.18
CA LYS A 102 -11.21 17.68 5.95
C LYS A 102 -11.69 16.78 7.08
N SER A 103 -11.51 17.22 8.31
CA SER A 103 -11.95 16.55 9.52
C SER A 103 -13.17 17.25 10.14
N LEU A 104 -14.32 16.59 10.15
CA LEU A 104 -15.51 17.09 10.83
C LEU A 104 -15.33 16.99 12.34
N LYS A 105 -15.84 18.03 13.06
CA LYS A 105 -15.83 18.16 14.51
C LYS A 105 -17.25 18.17 15.04
N ASP A 106 -17.48 18.90 16.13
CA ASP A 106 -18.75 18.92 16.83
C ASP A 106 -19.88 19.56 16.00
N PRO A 107 -21.10 19.05 16.10
CA PRO A 107 -22.27 19.69 15.49
C PRO A 107 -22.60 21.00 16.21
N VAL A 108 -22.99 21.99 15.42
CA VAL A 108 -23.43 23.30 15.94
C VAL A 108 -24.87 23.57 15.57
N TYR A 109 -25.53 24.36 16.39
CA TYR A 109 -26.93 24.71 16.28
C TYR A 109 -27.08 26.23 16.35
N ASP A 110 -28.02 26.79 15.61
CA ASP A 110 -28.35 28.23 15.65
C ASP A 110 -29.09 28.60 16.94
N GLU A 111 -29.45 29.89 17.12
CA GLU A 111 -30.19 30.41 18.30
C GLU A 111 -31.58 29.77 18.43
N GLU A 112 -32.18 29.36 17.32
CA GLU A 112 -33.46 28.68 17.29
C GLU A 112 -33.35 27.17 17.57
N GLY A 113 -32.15 26.62 17.71
CA GLY A 113 -31.88 25.21 17.92
C GLY A 113 -31.89 24.35 16.67
N ASN A 114 -31.87 24.94 15.48
CA ASN A 114 -31.74 24.19 14.24
C ASN A 114 -30.27 23.84 13.96
N PHE A 115 -30.03 22.70 13.31
CA PHE A 115 -28.69 22.26 12.93
C PHE A 115 -28.11 23.20 11.89
N ALA A 116 -27.03 23.91 12.24
CA ALA A 116 -26.31 24.86 11.38
C ALA A 116 -25.16 24.23 10.60
N GLY A 117 -24.65 23.05 11.04
CA GLY A 117 -23.56 22.35 10.41
C GLY A 117 -22.61 21.70 11.44
N ASN A 118 -21.47 21.22 10.98
CA ASN A 118 -20.40 20.76 11.86
C ASN A 118 -19.21 21.72 11.78
N GLU A 119 -18.58 22.02 12.89
CA GLU A 119 -17.23 22.58 12.87
C GLU A 119 -16.30 21.62 12.11
N TYR A 120 -15.26 22.15 11.49
CA TYR A 120 -14.32 21.31 10.76
C TYR A 120 -12.92 21.92 10.72
N ASN A 121 -11.94 21.05 10.53
CA ASN A 121 -10.57 21.46 10.25
C ASN A 121 -10.21 21.01 8.84
N ILE A 122 -9.40 21.79 8.15
CA ILE A 122 -8.77 21.46 6.89
C ILE A 122 -7.26 21.42 7.13
N ASP A 123 -6.66 20.24 7.03
CA ASP A 123 -5.22 20.08 6.94
C ASP A 123 -4.79 20.23 5.48
N ASN A 124 -3.94 21.19 5.18
CA ASN A 124 -3.41 21.33 3.83
C ASN A 124 -2.55 20.12 3.45
N ASP A 125 -2.38 19.90 2.17
CA ASP A 125 -1.50 18.87 1.65
C ASP A 125 -0.05 19.04 2.13
N TYR A 126 0.66 17.94 2.32
CA TYR A 126 2.06 17.95 2.75
C TYR A 126 2.80 16.70 2.31
N TRP A 127 4.12 16.79 2.28
CA TRP A 127 5.01 15.68 2.01
C TRP A 127 5.64 15.13 3.28
N VAL A 128 5.72 13.79 3.36
CA VAL A 128 6.30 13.12 4.53
C VAL A 128 7.26 12.00 4.12
N ILE A 129 8.36 11.88 4.86
CA ILE A 129 9.32 10.80 4.72
C ILE A 129 8.82 9.57 5.47
N ARG A 130 8.82 8.43 4.79
CA ARG A 130 8.52 7.13 5.39
C ARG A 130 9.67 6.15 5.15
N ASN A 131 10.07 5.48 6.20
CA ASN A 131 11.13 4.46 6.19
C ASN A 131 10.51 3.10 6.47
N ARG A 132 10.81 2.10 5.64
CA ARG A 132 10.25 0.76 5.77
C ARG A 132 11.33 -0.29 5.78
N ALA A 133 11.44 -1.04 6.87
CA ALA A 133 12.22 -2.27 6.96
C ALA A 133 11.27 -3.47 6.87
N TYR A 134 11.69 -4.54 6.20
CA TYR A 134 10.85 -5.74 6.07
C TYR A 134 11.65 -7.01 5.95
N ALA A 135 11.02 -8.12 6.38
CA ALA A 135 11.46 -9.48 6.14
C ALA A 135 10.36 -10.24 5.42
N THR A 136 10.72 -11.08 4.46
CA THR A 136 9.76 -11.82 3.62
C THR A 136 10.17 -13.27 3.53
N ILE A 137 9.20 -14.18 3.58
CA ILE A 137 9.35 -15.56 3.14
C ILE A 137 8.36 -15.82 2.02
N SER A 138 8.78 -16.48 0.95
CA SER A 138 7.94 -16.79 -0.21
C SER A 138 8.21 -18.19 -0.75
N GLY A 139 7.12 -18.89 -1.05
CA GLY A 139 7.14 -20.21 -1.67
C GLY A 139 6.41 -20.21 -3.00
N GLU A 140 6.91 -20.97 -3.97
CA GLU A 140 6.32 -21.14 -5.29
C GLU A 140 6.15 -22.63 -5.58
N TYR A 141 4.98 -23.02 -6.08
CA TYR A 141 4.68 -24.41 -6.44
C TYR A 141 4.02 -24.51 -7.79
N LYS A 142 4.58 -25.35 -8.68
CA LYS A 142 4.07 -25.56 -10.04
C LYS A 142 3.22 -26.82 -10.14
N VAL A 143 2.03 -26.67 -10.72
CA VAL A 143 1.13 -27.76 -11.07
C VAL A 143 0.75 -27.62 -12.56
N GLY A 144 1.32 -28.47 -13.38
CA GLY A 144 1.16 -28.35 -14.83
C GLY A 144 1.69 -26.99 -15.32
N ARG A 145 0.81 -26.16 -15.86
CA ARG A 145 1.12 -24.83 -16.38
C ARG A 145 0.85 -23.70 -15.38
N PHE A 146 0.28 -24.03 -14.24
CA PHE A 146 0.01 -23.06 -13.19
C PHE A 146 1.16 -23.01 -12.19
N GLU A 147 1.56 -21.80 -11.82
CA GLU A 147 2.51 -21.53 -10.76
C GLU A 147 1.77 -20.76 -9.65
N PHE A 148 1.63 -21.40 -8.50
CA PHE A 148 1.04 -20.83 -7.31
C PHE A 148 2.15 -20.27 -6.43
N GLY A 149 1.97 -19.04 -5.94
CA GLY A 149 2.90 -18.38 -5.04
C GLY A 149 2.21 -17.96 -3.76
N LEU A 150 2.88 -18.19 -2.62
CA LEU A 150 2.50 -17.69 -1.32
C LEU A 150 3.64 -16.84 -0.76
N ARG A 151 3.34 -15.65 -0.26
CA ARG A 151 4.32 -14.73 0.31
C ARG A 151 3.80 -14.16 1.60
N GLU A 152 4.61 -14.30 2.66
CA GLU A 152 4.41 -13.61 3.94
C GLU A 152 5.49 -12.56 4.11
N ARG A 153 5.10 -11.32 4.45
CA ARG A 153 6.01 -10.21 4.69
C ARG A 153 5.63 -9.51 5.99
N LEU A 154 6.55 -9.51 6.92
CA LEU A 154 6.48 -8.65 8.09
C LEU A 154 7.20 -7.34 7.75
N GLN A 155 6.52 -6.20 7.90
CA GLN A 155 7.09 -4.89 7.64
C GLN A 155 6.86 -3.93 8.80
N TYR A 156 7.90 -3.19 9.14
CA TYR A 156 7.86 -2.06 10.05
C TYR A 156 8.00 -0.78 9.24
N THR A 157 7.08 0.15 9.40
CA THR A 157 7.11 1.45 8.71
C THR A 157 7.14 2.56 9.76
N HIS A 158 8.15 3.41 9.67
CA HIS A 158 8.25 4.66 10.41
C HIS A 158 7.90 5.83 9.49
N THR A 159 6.92 6.63 9.88
CA THR A 159 6.57 7.89 9.25
C THR A 159 7.18 9.01 10.09
N ALA A 160 8.00 9.85 9.47
CA ALA A 160 8.68 10.94 10.16
C ALA A 160 7.68 12.03 10.59
N LYS A 161 8.13 12.90 11.50
CA LYS A 161 7.43 14.13 11.84
C LYS A 161 7.28 15.00 10.59
N ALA A 162 6.13 15.64 10.43
CA ALA A 162 5.87 16.61 9.37
C ALA A 162 5.16 17.84 9.95
N THR A 163 5.21 18.95 9.23
CA THR A 163 4.46 20.16 9.56
C THR A 163 3.57 20.47 8.37
N THR A 164 2.32 20.78 8.63
CA THR A 164 1.36 21.26 7.64
C THR A 164 0.66 22.50 8.18
N THR A 165 -0.14 23.15 7.37
CA THR A 165 -1.01 24.26 7.77
C THR A 165 -2.41 23.71 8.01
N GLU A 166 -2.97 23.95 9.16
CA GLU A 166 -4.35 23.61 9.50
C GLU A 166 -5.20 24.87 9.55
N THR A 167 -6.35 24.86 8.87
CA THR A 167 -7.37 25.91 8.98
C THR A 167 -8.58 25.34 9.73
N LYS A 168 -8.89 25.94 10.87
CA LYS A 168 -10.01 25.59 11.73
C LYS A 168 -11.19 26.49 11.43
N TYR A 169 -12.32 25.92 11.07
CA TYR A 169 -13.58 26.65 10.86
C TYR A 169 -14.46 26.44 12.09
N ARG A 170 -14.73 27.55 12.80
CA ARG A 170 -15.56 27.56 14.00
C ARG A 170 -16.79 28.41 13.77
N TYR A 171 -17.90 28.01 14.38
CA TYR A 171 -19.17 28.70 14.26
C TYR A 171 -19.26 29.78 15.32
N ASP A 172 -19.53 31.02 14.92
CA ASP A 172 -19.76 32.14 15.83
C ASP A 172 -20.76 33.13 15.21
N MET A 173 -21.93 33.23 15.82
CA MET A 173 -22.99 34.12 15.36
C MET A 173 -22.70 35.60 15.65
N GLY A 174 -21.76 35.89 16.51
CA GLY A 174 -21.32 37.28 16.84
C GLY A 174 -20.10 37.74 16.03
N ALA A 175 -19.68 36.94 15.04
CA ALA A 175 -18.46 37.19 14.28
C ALA A 175 -18.50 38.52 13.50
N ASP A 176 -17.33 39.20 13.44
CA ASP A 176 -17.14 40.33 12.53
C ASP A 176 -17.28 39.83 11.08
N PRO A 177 -18.17 40.44 10.25
CA PRO A 177 -18.35 40.07 8.85
C PRO A 177 -17.07 40.07 8.00
N LEU A 178 -16.04 40.82 8.41
CA LEU A 178 -14.76 40.85 7.73
C LEU A 178 -13.87 39.63 8.01
N LEU A 179 -14.19 38.85 9.07
CA LEU A 179 -13.41 37.69 9.51
C LEU A 179 -14.13 36.35 9.24
N SER A 180 -15.41 36.40 8.84
CA SER A 180 -16.22 35.20 8.59
C SER A 180 -16.25 34.81 7.11
N THR A 181 -16.72 33.59 6.83
CA THR A 181 -17.03 33.14 5.47
C THR A 181 -18.24 33.89 4.90
N GLU A 182 -18.65 33.64 3.64
CA GLU A 182 -19.75 34.29 2.96
C GLU A 182 -21.06 34.32 3.78
N ASP A 183 -21.28 33.35 4.66
CA ASP A 183 -22.46 33.24 5.52
C ASP A 183 -22.33 34.03 6.84
N ASN A 184 -21.18 34.69 7.06
CA ASN A 184 -20.87 35.44 8.30
C ASN A 184 -21.00 34.63 9.62
N THR A 185 -20.91 33.34 9.54
CA THR A 185 -21.11 32.42 10.68
C THR A 185 -19.91 31.49 10.94
N TRP A 186 -19.01 31.37 9.98
CA TRP A 186 -17.84 30.50 10.07
C TRP A 186 -16.55 31.32 10.10
N ILE A 187 -15.82 31.23 11.22
CA ILE A 187 -14.54 31.93 11.39
C ILE A 187 -13.39 30.99 11.05
N PRO A 188 -12.60 31.26 10.00
CA PRO A 188 -11.39 30.52 9.73
C PRO A 188 -10.23 31.01 10.61
N THR A 189 -9.55 30.08 11.27
CA THR A 189 -8.29 30.35 11.98
C THR A 189 -7.22 29.42 11.47
N THR A 190 -6.18 29.98 10.87
CA THR A 190 -5.08 29.22 10.25
C THR A 190 -3.86 29.19 11.15
N GLY A 191 -3.22 28.06 11.32
CA GLY A 191 -2.01 27.86 12.11
C GLY A 191 -1.17 26.69 11.62
N GLU A 192 0.01 26.54 12.18
CA GLU A 192 0.85 25.35 11.95
C GLU A 192 0.30 24.17 12.75
N GLU A 193 0.19 23.02 12.09
CA GLU A 193 -0.12 21.74 12.69
C GLU A 193 1.07 20.77 12.58
N ILE A 194 1.46 20.23 13.70
CA ILE A 194 2.55 19.27 13.79
C ILE A 194 1.98 17.85 13.73
N LYS A 195 2.32 17.12 12.68
CA LYS A 195 1.98 15.70 12.56
C LYS A 195 3.08 14.86 13.20
N GLU A 196 2.75 14.28 14.35
CA GLU A 196 3.69 13.48 15.13
C GLU A 196 4.12 12.20 14.39
N PRO A 197 5.33 11.68 14.67
CA PRO A 197 5.82 10.46 14.05
C PRO A 197 4.89 9.27 14.32
N LYS A 198 4.69 8.42 13.31
CA LYS A 198 3.86 7.21 13.43
C LYS A 198 4.70 5.96 13.14
N HIS A 199 4.37 4.86 13.83
CA HIS A 199 5.01 3.56 13.64
C HIS A 199 3.93 2.52 13.34
N ASN A 200 4.14 1.72 12.31
CA ASN A 200 3.20 0.69 11.90
C ASN A 200 3.93 -0.65 11.73
N LEU A 201 3.44 -1.70 12.41
CA LEU A 201 3.87 -3.06 12.18
C LEU A 201 2.77 -3.82 11.44
N THR A 202 3.06 -4.26 10.23
CA THR A 202 2.08 -4.89 9.34
C THR A 202 2.55 -6.24 8.85
N LEU A 203 1.69 -7.26 8.92
CA LEU A 203 1.84 -8.53 8.21
C LEU A 203 1.13 -8.43 6.87
N ARG A 204 1.81 -8.83 5.79
CA ARG A 204 1.26 -8.85 4.44
C ARG A 204 1.31 -10.26 3.90
N SER A 205 0.14 -10.84 3.65
CA SER A 205 -0.04 -12.19 3.13
C SER A 205 -0.53 -12.12 1.69
N ARG A 206 0.25 -12.64 0.74
CA ARG A 206 -0.12 -12.64 -0.69
C ARG A 206 -0.23 -14.05 -1.23
N LEU A 207 -1.37 -14.34 -1.84
CA LEU A 207 -1.57 -15.49 -2.71
C LEU A 207 -1.54 -15.03 -4.17
N SER A 208 -0.84 -15.77 -5.02
CA SER A 208 -0.74 -15.46 -6.44
C SER A 208 -0.84 -16.72 -7.29
N VAL A 209 -1.34 -16.56 -8.51
CA VAL A 209 -1.35 -17.58 -9.54
C VAL A 209 -0.85 -16.97 -10.85
N LYS A 210 0.00 -17.71 -11.56
CA LYS A 210 0.52 -17.36 -12.87
C LYS A 210 0.33 -18.55 -13.81
N TYR A 211 -0.03 -18.28 -15.05
CA TYR A 211 -0.21 -19.30 -16.07
C TYR A 211 0.87 -19.20 -17.14
N ASP A 212 1.54 -20.31 -17.42
CA ASP A 212 2.58 -20.41 -18.45
C ASP A 212 1.96 -20.86 -19.77
N ILE A 213 1.74 -19.91 -20.69
CA ILE A 213 1.17 -20.18 -22.01
C ILE A 213 2.26 -20.83 -22.88
N PRO A 214 2.04 -22.03 -23.46
CA PRO A 214 3.04 -22.69 -24.29
C PRO A 214 3.47 -21.83 -25.47
N ASN A 215 4.77 -21.77 -25.71
CA ASN A 215 5.36 -21.05 -26.84
C ASN A 215 5.01 -19.56 -26.88
N CYS A 216 4.58 -18.98 -25.74
CA CYS A 216 4.22 -17.58 -25.62
C CYS A 216 5.12 -16.88 -24.58
N LYS A 217 5.53 -15.66 -24.88
CA LYS A 217 6.30 -14.83 -23.94
C LYS A 217 5.43 -14.12 -22.92
N VAL A 218 4.11 -14.19 -23.08
CA VAL A 218 3.12 -13.58 -22.18
C VAL A 218 2.68 -14.60 -21.13
N ASN A 219 2.74 -14.22 -19.89
CA ASN A 219 2.27 -15.03 -18.76
C ASN A 219 1.24 -14.22 -17.95
N PRO A 220 -0.06 -14.51 -18.08
CA PRO A 220 -1.08 -13.88 -17.26
C PRO A 220 -0.94 -14.30 -15.80
N PHE A 221 -1.30 -13.39 -14.91
CA PHE A 221 -1.28 -13.62 -13.45
C PHE A 221 -2.43 -12.92 -12.74
N ALA A 222 -2.76 -13.45 -11.57
CA ALA A 222 -3.64 -12.79 -10.60
C ALA A 222 -3.07 -12.95 -9.20
N SER A 223 -3.40 -12.03 -8.31
CA SER A 223 -3.03 -12.15 -6.90
C SER A 223 -4.01 -11.39 -6.00
N VAL A 224 -4.13 -11.88 -4.78
CA VAL A 224 -4.77 -11.18 -3.66
C VAL A 224 -3.74 -11.00 -2.54
N GLU A 225 -3.72 -9.82 -1.94
CA GLU A 225 -2.82 -9.49 -0.85
C GLU A 225 -3.59 -8.85 0.31
N LEU A 226 -3.41 -9.42 1.48
CA LEU A 226 -4.02 -9.02 2.73
C LEU A 226 -2.99 -8.24 3.55
N TYR A 227 -3.44 -7.15 4.18
CA TYR A 227 -2.63 -6.34 5.09
C TYR A 227 -3.27 -6.36 6.47
N SER A 228 -2.53 -6.85 7.46
CA SER A 228 -2.99 -6.94 8.85
C SER A 228 -2.10 -6.11 9.75
N ARG A 229 -2.67 -5.10 10.41
CA ARG A 229 -1.97 -4.27 11.40
C ARG A 229 -1.79 -5.05 12.69
N LEU A 230 -0.55 -5.35 13.06
CA LEU A 230 -0.23 -6.10 14.28
C LEU A 230 -0.15 -5.21 15.52
N ASP A 231 0.14 -3.93 15.36
CA ASP A 231 0.25 -2.95 16.44
C ASP A 231 -1.11 -2.51 17.02
N LYS A 232 -2.19 -2.68 16.27
CA LYS A 232 -3.55 -2.27 16.69
C LYS A 232 -4.51 -3.43 16.92
N TRP A 233 -4.14 -4.67 16.60
CA TRP A 233 -5.00 -5.88 16.63
C TRP A 233 -6.35 -5.69 15.91
N LYS A 234 -6.40 -4.81 14.91
CA LYS A 234 -7.63 -4.40 14.21
C LYS A 234 -8.01 -5.30 13.01
N GLY A 235 -7.43 -6.49 12.93
CA GLY A 235 -7.75 -7.41 11.85
C GLY A 235 -7.13 -7.00 10.51
N CYS A 236 -7.93 -7.00 9.45
CA CYS A 236 -7.49 -6.63 8.12
C CYS A 236 -7.74 -5.14 7.85
N ASP A 237 -6.67 -4.38 7.58
CA ASP A 237 -6.77 -2.97 7.23
C ASP A 237 -6.98 -2.76 5.74
N LYS A 238 -6.47 -3.70 4.91
CA LYS A 238 -6.47 -3.52 3.47
C LYS A 238 -6.44 -4.83 2.72
N LEU A 239 -7.22 -4.91 1.64
CA LEU A 239 -7.17 -5.94 0.62
C LEU A 239 -6.72 -5.33 -0.71
N ARG A 240 -5.84 -6.03 -1.40
CA ARG A 240 -5.36 -5.61 -2.72
C ARG A 240 -5.49 -6.76 -3.70
N TYR A 241 -6.18 -6.53 -4.79
CA TYR A 241 -6.36 -7.45 -5.89
C TYR A 241 -5.54 -6.97 -7.08
N ARG A 242 -4.87 -7.89 -7.77
CA ARG A 242 -4.15 -7.61 -9.02
C ARG A 242 -4.51 -8.65 -10.07
N ILE A 243 -4.69 -8.18 -11.29
CA ILE A 243 -4.80 -9.03 -12.48
C ILE A 243 -3.98 -8.40 -13.59
N GLY A 244 -3.20 -9.20 -14.31
CA GLY A 244 -2.32 -8.66 -15.34
C GLY A 244 -1.58 -9.73 -16.11
N ALA A 245 -0.59 -9.28 -16.87
CA ALA A 245 0.28 -10.15 -17.63
C ALA A 245 1.73 -9.65 -17.59
N SER A 246 2.66 -10.59 -17.53
CA SER A 246 4.09 -10.36 -17.66
C SER A 246 4.55 -10.78 -19.05
N TYR A 247 5.33 -9.95 -19.73
CA TYR A 247 5.95 -10.23 -21.02
C TYR A 247 7.46 -10.34 -20.87
N LYS A 248 8.02 -11.49 -21.27
CA LYS A 248 9.47 -11.70 -21.31
C LYS A 248 10.05 -11.11 -22.60
N ILE A 249 10.68 -9.95 -22.49
CA ILE A 249 11.36 -9.31 -23.63
C ILE A 249 12.51 -10.21 -24.09
N ASN A 250 13.36 -10.59 -23.16
CA ASN A 250 14.45 -11.55 -23.34
C ASN A 250 14.69 -12.34 -22.03
N LYS A 251 15.84 -13.03 -21.92
CA LYS A 251 16.17 -13.84 -20.72
C LYS A 251 16.40 -13.01 -19.46
N ASP A 252 16.82 -11.76 -19.62
CA ASP A 252 17.23 -10.89 -18.52
C ASP A 252 16.23 -9.74 -18.26
N ASN A 253 15.27 -9.50 -19.18
CA ASN A 253 14.36 -8.37 -19.13
C ASN A 253 12.92 -8.83 -19.26
N SER A 254 12.07 -8.28 -18.39
CA SER A 254 10.61 -8.48 -18.44
C SER A 254 9.86 -7.20 -18.11
N ILE A 255 8.66 -7.08 -18.65
CA ILE A 255 7.73 -6.01 -18.36
C ILE A 255 6.39 -6.64 -17.94
N SER A 256 5.74 -6.07 -16.95
CA SER A 256 4.42 -6.48 -16.49
C SER A 256 3.47 -5.29 -16.51
N LEU A 257 2.27 -5.52 -17.04
CA LEU A 257 1.16 -4.59 -16.98
C LEU A 257 0.04 -5.23 -16.18
N TYR A 258 -0.53 -4.49 -15.26
CA TYR A 258 -1.60 -5.00 -14.41
C TYR A 258 -2.60 -3.92 -14.03
N TYR A 259 -3.82 -4.35 -13.79
CA TYR A 259 -4.82 -3.58 -13.08
C TYR A 259 -4.82 -3.99 -11.61
N LEU A 260 -4.98 -3.02 -10.74
CA LEU A 260 -5.01 -3.20 -9.30
C LEU A 260 -6.26 -2.51 -8.75
N TYR A 261 -6.94 -3.20 -7.84
CA TYR A 261 -7.95 -2.63 -6.96
C TYR A 261 -7.52 -2.79 -5.52
N GLN A 262 -7.63 -1.72 -4.75
CA GLN A 262 -7.30 -1.67 -3.34
C GLN A 262 -8.53 -1.26 -2.55
N ASP A 263 -8.97 -2.13 -1.64
CA ASP A 263 -9.98 -1.85 -0.64
C ASP A 263 -9.27 -1.59 0.68
N ALA A 264 -9.28 -0.35 1.13
CA ALA A 264 -8.53 0.10 2.30
C ALA A 264 -9.47 0.76 3.31
N ASN A 265 -9.26 0.44 4.58
CA ASN A 265 -9.96 1.02 5.73
C ASN A 265 -9.01 1.85 6.60
N ASP A 266 -7.86 2.25 6.06
CA ASP A 266 -6.87 3.04 6.77
C ASP A 266 -6.59 4.37 6.05
N ASP A 267 -6.20 5.39 6.82
CA ASP A 267 -5.90 6.74 6.34
C ASP A 267 -4.54 6.82 5.61
N ASP A 268 -3.78 5.72 5.57
CA ASP A 268 -2.41 5.73 5.04
C ASP A 268 -2.34 5.59 3.52
N GLU A 269 -3.24 4.80 2.92
CA GLU A 269 -3.34 4.61 1.48
C GLU A 269 -4.82 4.50 1.10
N PRO A 270 -5.34 5.36 0.22
CA PRO A 270 -6.77 5.43 -0.08
C PRO A 270 -7.29 4.16 -0.76
N LYS A 271 -8.60 3.97 -0.67
CA LYS A 271 -9.33 3.04 -1.52
C LYS A 271 -9.25 3.51 -2.95
N GLY A 272 -9.06 2.59 -3.91
CA GLY A 272 -9.01 3.01 -5.31
C GLY A 272 -8.45 1.97 -6.26
N HIS A 273 -8.23 2.44 -7.46
CA HIS A 273 -7.81 1.66 -8.62
C HIS A 273 -6.47 2.16 -9.15
N ALA A 274 -5.68 1.27 -9.75
CA ALA A 274 -4.47 1.68 -10.44
C ALA A 274 -4.18 0.80 -11.67
N ILE A 275 -3.55 1.40 -12.66
CA ILE A 275 -2.80 0.67 -13.68
C ILE A 275 -1.34 0.63 -13.25
N GLY A 276 -0.77 -0.56 -13.18
CA GLY A 276 0.61 -0.75 -12.80
C GLY A 276 1.49 -1.18 -13.96
N LEU A 277 2.65 -0.56 -14.08
CA LEU A 277 3.71 -0.91 -15.01
C LEU A 277 4.95 -1.30 -14.20
N GLU A 278 5.46 -2.51 -14.39
CA GLU A 278 6.65 -2.99 -13.71
C GLU A 278 7.67 -3.49 -14.75
N TYR A 279 8.88 -2.93 -14.70
CA TYR A 279 10.01 -3.36 -15.52
C TYR A 279 11.08 -4.00 -14.65
N SER A 280 11.51 -5.20 -15.01
CA SER A 280 12.53 -5.94 -14.26
C SER A 280 13.71 -6.29 -15.16
N ILE A 281 14.92 -6.09 -14.62
CA ILE A 281 16.19 -6.40 -15.27
C ILE A 281 17.07 -7.27 -14.34
N ASP A 282 17.58 -8.37 -14.86
CA ASP A 282 18.61 -9.21 -14.23
C ASP A 282 20.00 -8.85 -14.82
N LEU A 283 20.95 -8.41 -13.94
CA LEU A 283 22.29 -7.93 -14.29
C LEU A 283 23.34 -9.04 -14.14
#